data_ee38d87202c897b33736b4aa99704a54
#
_entry.id   ee38d87202c897b33736b4aa99704a54
#
_cell.length_a   1.000
_cell.length_b   1.000
_cell.length_c   1.000
_cell.angle_alpha   90.00
_cell.angle_beta   90.00
_cell.angle_gamma   90.00
#
_symmetry.space_group_name_H-M   'P 1'
#
loop_
_entity.id
_entity.type
_entity.pdbx_description
1 polymer ?
#
loop_
_entity_poly.entity_id
_entity_poly.type
_entity_poly.pdbx_seq_one_letter_code
_entity_poly.pdbx_strand_id
1 'polypeptide(L)'
;MNQTTDSVRSQQSGPKRTVTNRRTKLIFLVLLIFVVLSGIYLAGNIISDDLIVADFSQKGLKPSWKHPFGTDMLGRDMLVRTIKGLSVSITVGTVASSVSAVIALIVGVVAATGAVWMDNFINWLIDLVMGIPHTVLLILISFACGKGLK
;
A
#
# COMPACT_ATOMS: atom_id res chain seq x y z
N MET A 1 10.69 63.73 -15.88
CA MET A 1 10.17 62.64 -16.71
C MET A 1 10.84 61.32 -16.31
N ASN A 2 10.99 61.03 -14.99
CA ASN A 2 11.77 59.91 -14.49
C ASN A 2 11.13 59.15 -13.30
N GLN A 3 9.89 59.46 -12.91
CA GLN A 3 9.22 58.80 -11.76
C GLN A 3 8.29 57.65 -12.15
N THR A 4 7.92 57.55 -13.41
CA THR A 4 7.00 56.47 -13.88
C THR A 4 7.69 55.17 -14.21
N THR A 5 9.01 55.17 -14.42
CA THR A 5 9.79 53.95 -14.70
C THR A 5 10.22 53.19 -13.44
N ASP A 6 10.35 53.84 -12.30
CA ASP A 6 10.75 53.20 -11.05
C ASP A 6 9.58 52.47 -10.35
N SER A 7 8.35 52.95 -10.54
CA SER A 7 7.15 52.29 -9.98
C SER A 7 6.78 50.98 -10.66
N VAL A 8 7.16 50.80 -11.92
CA VAL A 8 6.89 49.55 -12.67
C VAL A 8 7.91 48.45 -12.32
N ARG A 9 9.12 48.83 -11.90
CA ARG A 9 10.20 47.89 -11.57
C ARG A 9 10.08 47.27 -10.20
N SER A 10 9.34 47.88 -9.27
CA SER A 10 9.15 47.40 -7.90
C SER A 10 8.03 46.34 -7.77
N GLN A 11 7.19 46.17 -8.79
CA GLN A 11 6.09 45.18 -8.74
C GLN A 11 6.45 43.78 -9.28
N GLN A 12 7.67 43.56 -9.78
CA GLN A 12 8.06 42.26 -10.34
C GLN A 12 8.85 41.33 -9.40
N SER A 13 9.03 41.71 -8.13
CA SER A 13 9.60 40.78 -7.14
C SER A 13 8.50 40.00 -6.44
N GLY A 14 7.78 39.18 -7.21
CA GLY A 14 6.95 38.14 -6.62
C GLY A 14 7.82 37.16 -5.81
N PRO A 15 7.32 36.64 -4.68
CA PRO A 15 8.10 35.73 -3.82
C PRO A 15 8.57 34.54 -4.67
N LYS A 16 9.88 34.37 -4.78
CA LYS A 16 10.47 33.15 -5.34
C LYS A 16 9.99 31.98 -4.51
N ARG A 17 8.90 31.35 -4.92
CA ARG A 17 8.40 30.12 -4.31
C ARG A 17 9.51 29.09 -4.42
N THR A 18 10.10 28.72 -3.31
CA THR A 18 11.12 27.69 -3.19
C THR A 18 10.49 26.33 -3.49
N VAL A 19 10.33 26.05 -4.77
CA VAL A 19 9.80 24.76 -5.28
C VAL A 19 10.70 23.59 -4.85
N THR A 20 11.98 23.87 -4.63
CA THR A 20 13.00 22.92 -4.20
C THR A 20 12.69 22.30 -2.85
N ASN A 21 12.21 23.08 -1.87
CA ASN A 21 11.90 22.55 -0.53
C ASN A 21 10.72 21.57 -0.50
N ARG A 22 9.77 21.70 -1.42
CA ARG A 22 8.59 20.81 -1.45
C ARG A 22 8.94 19.44 -2.02
N ARG A 23 9.73 19.39 -3.09
CA ARG A 23 10.18 18.13 -3.69
C ARG A 23 11.08 17.35 -2.76
N THR A 24 12.04 18.02 -2.12
CA THR A 24 12.94 17.39 -1.13
C THR A 24 12.17 16.82 0.06
N LYS A 25 11.19 17.55 0.59
CA LYS A 25 10.32 17.05 1.67
C LYS A 25 9.51 15.82 1.25
N LEU A 26 8.97 15.82 0.02
CA LEU A 26 8.23 14.66 -0.50
C LEU A 26 9.13 13.44 -0.66
N ILE A 27 10.33 13.60 -1.22
CA ILE A 27 11.30 12.51 -1.37
C ILE A 27 11.68 11.95 0.01
N PHE A 28 11.96 12.85 0.97
CA PHE A 28 12.30 12.41 2.33
C PHE A 28 11.15 11.65 2.99
N LEU A 29 9.91 12.11 2.81
CA LEU A 29 8.72 11.44 3.35
C LEU A 29 8.51 10.06 2.72
N VAL A 30 8.67 9.95 1.40
CA VAL A 30 8.57 8.65 0.69
C VAL A 30 9.66 7.69 1.16
N LEU A 31 10.90 8.16 1.30
CA LEU A 31 12.01 7.37 1.83
C LEU A 31 11.73 6.90 3.26
N LEU A 32 11.21 7.80 4.11
CA LEU A 32 10.85 7.47 5.49
C LEU A 32 9.80 6.35 5.54
N ILE A 33 8.73 6.48 4.75
CA ILE A 33 7.67 5.47 4.67
C ILE A 33 8.25 4.13 4.19
N PHE A 34 9.10 4.16 3.17
CA PHE A 34 9.73 2.95 2.64
C PHE A 34 10.60 2.25 3.70
N VAL A 35 11.40 3.02 4.46
CA VAL A 35 12.23 2.49 5.56
C VAL A 35 11.35 1.88 6.66
N VAL A 36 10.25 2.54 7.04
CA VAL A 36 9.32 2.03 8.05
C VAL A 36 8.67 0.72 7.60
N LEU A 37 8.16 0.67 6.36
CA LEU A 37 7.54 -0.55 5.81
C LEU A 37 8.53 -1.70 5.70
N SER A 38 9.77 -1.43 5.23
CA SER A 38 10.84 -2.44 5.19
C SER A 38 11.22 -2.92 6.59
N GLY A 39 11.27 -2.03 7.57
CA GLY A 39 11.53 -2.36 8.96
C GLY A 39 10.47 -3.28 9.57
N ILE A 40 9.20 -2.99 9.33
CA ILE A 40 8.07 -3.83 9.77
C ILE A 40 8.12 -5.21 9.10
N TYR A 41 8.39 -5.24 7.79
CA TYR A 41 8.53 -6.50 7.05
C TYR A 41 9.65 -7.38 7.61
N LEU A 42 10.83 -6.81 7.82
CA LEU A 42 11.97 -7.53 8.38
C LEU A 42 11.70 -7.99 9.82
N ALA A 43 11.15 -7.12 10.67
CA ALA A 43 10.78 -7.46 12.03
C ALA A 43 9.78 -8.63 12.08
N GLY A 44 8.76 -8.62 11.22
CA GLY A 44 7.77 -9.70 11.16
C GLY A 44 8.36 -11.04 10.70
N ASN A 45 9.41 -11.03 9.87
CA ASN A 45 10.09 -12.26 9.43
C ASN A 45 11.09 -12.79 10.47
N ILE A 46 11.68 -11.92 11.30
CA ILE A 46 12.63 -12.31 12.35
C ILE A 46 11.90 -12.86 13.58
N ILE A 47 10.68 -12.36 13.83
CA ILE A 47 9.89 -12.80 14.98
C ILE A 47 9.49 -14.28 14.79
N SER A 48 9.95 -15.14 15.72
CA SER A 48 9.61 -16.56 15.73
C SER A 48 8.10 -16.79 15.93
N ASP A 49 7.58 -17.84 15.31
CA ASP A 49 6.17 -18.23 15.43
C ASP A 49 5.80 -18.64 16.86
N ASP A 50 6.79 -19.08 17.65
CA ASP A 50 6.62 -19.48 19.05
C ASP A 50 6.08 -18.36 19.94
N LEU A 51 6.36 -17.09 19.61
CA LEU A 51 5.85 -15.93 20.33
C LEU A 51 4.35 -15.63 20.09
N ILE A 52 3.74 -16.35 19.13
CA ILE A 52 2.32 -16.24 18.82
C ILE A 52 1.55 -17.43 19.41
N VAL A 53 2.24 -18.42 19.96
CA VAL A 53 1.59 -19.57 20.60
C VAL A 53 0.76 -19.08 21.80
N ALA A 54 -0.41 -19.70 22.00
CA ALA A 54 -1.29 -19.36 23.08
C ALA A 54 -0.66 -19.74 24.44
N ASP A 55 -0.53 -18.76 25.32
CA ASP A 55 -0.14 -18.97 26.73
C ASP A 55 -1.29 -18.51 27.64
N PHE A 56 -2.14 -19.43 28.02
CA PHE A 56 -3.31 -19.14 28.83
C PHE A 56 -2.97 -18.60 30.22
N SER A 57 -1.72 -18.73 30.69
CA SER A 57 -1.28 -18.16 31.97
C SER A 57 -1.18 -16.62 31.91
N GLN A 58 -1.02 -16.06 30.71
CA GLN A 58 -0.86 -14.64 30.45
C GLN A 58 -2.09 -13.99 29.81
N LYS A 59 -3.24 -14.58 30.00
CA LYS A 59 -4.51 -14.14 29.41
C LYS A 59 -4.94 -12.75 29.92
N GLY A 60 -5.24 -11.85 28.99
CA GLY A 60 -5.89 -10.56 29.29
C GLY A 60 -5.04 -9.60 30.12
N LEU A 61 -3.72 -9.69 30.04
CA LEU A 61 -2.82 -8.78 30.75
C LEU A 61 -2.95 -7.36 30.16
N LYS A 62 -2.98 -6.37 31.04
CA LYS A 62 -2.96 -4.96 30.67
C LYS A 62 -1.60 -4.57 30.05
N PRO A 63 -1.55 -3.49 29.26
CA PRO A 63 -0.29 -2.96 28.72
C PRO A 63 0.77 -2.80 29.80
N SER A 64 1.98 -3.32 29.54
CA SER A 64 3.15 -3.30 30.44
C SER A 64 4.44 -3.22 29.63
N TRP A 65 5.56 -2.97 30.27
CA TRP A 65 6.86 -2.96 29.59
C TRP A 65 7.22 -4.29 28.90
N LYS A 66 6.70 -5.41 29.40
CA LYS A 66 6.89 -6.73 28.81
C LYS A 66 5.94 -6.97 27.63
N HIS A 67 4.72 -6.47 27.72
CA HIS A 67 3.66 -6.56 26.71
C HIS A 67 3.09 -5.17 26.44
N PRO A 68 3.72 -4.35 25.57
CA PRO A 68 3.36 -2.94 25.37
C PRO A 68 1.89 -2.71 24.99
N PHE A 69 1.30 -3.65 24.23
CA PHE A 69 -0.13 -3.60 23.84
C PHE A 69 -0.99 -4.60 24.64
N GLY A 70 -0.42 -5.19 25.71
CA GLY A 70 -1.08 -6.22 26.47
C GLY A 70 -1.20 -7.55 25.74
N THR A 71 -1.99 -8.47 26.29
CA THR A 71 -2.24 -9.80 25.74
C THR A 71 -3.72 -10.02 25.43
N ASP A 72 -4.00 -10.86 24.45
CA ASP A 72 -5.37 -11.22 24.06
C ASP A 72 -6.00 -12.27 25.01
N MET A 73 -7.20 -12.74 24.67
CA MET A 73 -7.91 -13.77 25.44
C MET A 73 -7.23 -15.15 25.41
N LEU A 74 -6.25 -15.33 24.52
CA LEU A 74 -5.44 -16.54 24.38
C LEU A 74 -4.05 -16.38 25.01
N GLY A 75 -3.77 -15.22 25.64
CA GLY A 75 -2.46 -14.89 26.22
C GLY A 75 -1.37 -14.53 25.22
N ARG A 76 -1.73 -14.22 23.99
CA ARG A 76 -0.76 -13.84 22.92
C ARG A 76 -0.44 -12.37 23.01
N ASP A 77 0.81 -12.00 22.79
CA ASP A 77 1.23 -10.59 22.73
C ASP A 77 0.62 -9.88 21.52
N MET A 78 -0.15 -8.83 21.80
CA MET A 78 -0.85 -8.07 20.77
C MET A 78 0.09 -7.29 19.85
N LEU A 79 1.25 -6.82 20.35
CA LEU A 79 2.24 -6.11 19.54
C LEU A 79 2.90 -7.06 18.53
N VAL A 80 3.34 -8.22 19.00
CA VAL A 80 3.95 -9.26 18.15
C VAL A 80 2.99 -9.70 17.07
N ARG A 81 1.73 -9.96 17.43
CA ARG A 81 0.67 -10.33 16.50
C ARG A 81 0.40 -9.24 15.45
N THR A 82 0.40 -7.98 15.87
CA THR A 82 0.18 -6.85 14.95
C THR A 82 1.33 -6.74 13.95
N ILE A 83 2.58 -6.77 14.40
CA ILE A 83 3.75 -6.68 13.51
C ILE A 83 3.75 -7.85 12.50
N LYS A 84 3.46 -9.05 12.95
CA LYS A 84 3.40 -10.22 12.08
C LYS A 84 2.25 -10.13 11.08
N GLY A 85 1.08 -9.69 11.50
CA GLY A 85 -0.06 -9.42 10.62
C GLY A 85 0.25 -8.38 9.55
N LEU A 86 0.92 -7.28 9.93
CA LEU A 86 1.38 -6.27 8.98
C LEU A 86 2.39 -6.84 7.98
N SER A 87 3.37 -7.64 8.43
CA SER A 87 4.36 -8.28 7.56
C SER A 87 3.70 -9.18 6.52
N VAL A 88 2.73 -10.01 6.93
CA VAL A 88 1.95 -10.84 6.02
C VAL A 88 1.17 -9.98 5.01
N SER A 89 0.54 -8.91 5.47
CA SER A 89 -0.21 -7.99 4.59
C SER A 89 0.71 -7.33 3.55
N ILE A 90 1.92 -6.90 3.95
CA ILE A 90 2.92 -6.33 3.04
C ILE A 90 3.35 -7.39 2.00
N THR A 91 3.59 -8.62 2.43
CA THR A 91 3.97 -9.72 1.55
C THR A 91 2.89 -9.99 0.50
N VAL A 92 1.65 -10.20 0.95
CA VAL A 92 0.51 -10.47 0.05
C VAL A 92 0.30 -9.29 -0.91
N GLY A 93 0.32 -8.04 -0.40
CA GLY A 93 0.17 -6.85 -1.22
C GLY A 93 1.28 -6.70 -2.26
N THR A 94 2.53 -6.97 -1.89
CA THR A 94 3.67 -6.89 -2.81
C THR A 94 3.59 -7.98 -3.90
N VAL A 95 3.26 -9.20 -3.55
CA VAL A 95 3.10 -10.29 -4.52
C VAL A 95 1.94 -9.98 -5.47
N ALA A 96 0.78 -9.61 -4.93
CA ALA A 96 -0.40 -9.29 -5.75
C ALA A 96 -0.14 -8.12 -6.70
N SER A 97 0.49 -7.04 -6.22
CA SER A 97 0.81 -5.87 -7.06
C SER A 97 1.86 -6.19 -8.12
N SER A 98 2.84 -7.03 -7.82
CA SER A 98 3.84 -7.46 -8.79
C SER A 98 3.22 -8.27 -9.93
N VAL A 99 2.36 -9.23 -9.60
CA VAL A 99 1.62 -10.01 -10.59
C VAL A 99 0.73 -9.13 -11.45
N SER A 100 -0.05 -8.24 -10.81
CA SER A 100 -0.89 -7.26 -11.51
C SER A 100 -0.10 -6.35 -12.44
N ALA A 101 1.07 -5.85 -12.00
CA ALA A 101 1.92 -4.99 -12.81
C ALA A 101 2.43 -5.71 -14.06
N VAL A 102 2.87 -6.97 -13.93
CA VAL A 102 3.32 -7.78 -15.07
C VAL A 102 2.19 -8.00 -16.08
N ILE A 103 1.00 -8.39 -15.60
CA ILE A 103 -0.17 -8.59 -16.45
C ILE A 103 -0.55 -7.29 -17.16
N ALA A 104 -0.62 -6.18 -16.43
CA ALA A 104 -0.97 -4.87 -16.99
C ALA A 104 0.04 -4.41 -18.05
N LEU A 105 1.34 -4.68 -17.83
CA LEU A 105 2.38 -4.33 -18.78
C LEU A 105 2.26 -5.15 -20.07
N ILE A 106 2.04 -6.46 -19.96
CA ILE A 106 1.85 -7.35 -21.12
C ILE A 106 0.61 -6.92 -21.90
N VAL A 107 -0.52 -6.76 -21.23
CA VAL A 107 -1.78 -6.37 -21.86
C VAL A 107 -1.67 -4.98 -22.51
N GLY A 108 -1.03 -4.01 -21.83
CA GLY A 108 -0.82 -2.67 -22.35
C GLY A 108 0.08 -2.63 -23.58
N VAL A 109 1.16 -3.43 -23.61
CA VAL A 109 2.04 -3.54 -24.79
C VAL A 109 1.29 -4.18 -25.96
N VAL A 110 0.54 -5.25 -25.71
CA VAL A 110 -0.25 -5.94 -26.75
C VAL A 110 -1.34 -5.01 -27.31
N ALA A 111 -2.02 -4.23 -26.46
CA ALA A 111 -3.00 -3.24 -26.90
C ALA A 111 -2.35 -2.14 -27.76
N ALA A 112 -1.18 -1.64 -27.34
CA ALA A 112 -0.49 -0.53 -28.04
C ALA A 112 0.16 -0.93 -29.38
N THR A 113 0.61 -2.17 -29.51
CA THR A 113 1.34 -2.65 -30.70
C THR A 113 0.52 -3.59 -31.58
N GLY A 114 -0.63 -4.06 -31.08
CA GLY A 114 -1.52 -5.00 -31.79
C GLY A 114 -2.35 -4.34 -32.88
N ALA A 115 -3.04 -5.19 -33.66
CA ALA A 115 -4.01 -4.73 -34.63
C ALA A 115 -5.21 -4.06 -33.92
N VAL A 116 -5.88 -3.13 -34.60
CA VAL A 116 -7.06 -2.39 -34.08
C VAL A 116 -8.12 -3.31 -33.47
N TRP A 117 -8.29 -4.52 -34.01
CA TRP A 117 -9.19 -5.53 -33.47
C TRP A 117 -8.80 -5.98 -32.05
N MET A 118 -7.50 -6.11 -31.80
CA MET A 118 -6.95 -6.56 -30.50
C MET A 118 -7.14 -5.49 -29.42
N ASP A 119 -6.93 -4.22 -29.77
CA ASP A 119 -7.18 -3.08 -28.90
C ASP A 119 -8.68 -2.99 -28.53
N ASN A 120 -9.56 -3.12 -29.51
CA ASN A 120 -11.02 -3.13 -29.28
C ASN A 120 -11.46 -4.30 -28.38
N PHE A 121 -10.88 -5.48 -28.55
CA PHE A 121 -11.19 -6.65 -27.72
C PHE A 121 -10.73 -6.43 -26.26
N ILE A 122 -9.54 -5.90 -26.07
CA ILE A 122 -9.00 -5.61 -24.73
C ILE A 122 -9.84 -4.55 -24.03
N ASN A 123 -10.22 -3.48 -24.73
CA ASN A 123 -11.08 -2.43 -24.17
C ASN A 123 -12.46 -2.99 -23.81
N TRP A 124 -13.07 -3.82 -24.67
CA TRP A 124 -14.32 -4.48 -24.38
C TRP A 124 -14.22 -5.37 -23.11
N LEU A 125 -13.12 -6.11 -22.95
CA LEU A 125 -12.88 -6.96 -21.78
C LEU A 125 -12.74 -6.11 -20.51
N ILE A 126 -12.04 -4.98 -20.58
CA ILE A 126 -11.92 -4.03 -19.48
C ILE A 126 -13.28 -3.49 -19.07
N ASP A 127 -14.07 -3.04 -20.05
CA ASP A 127 -15.42 -2.51 -19.81
C ASP A 127 -16.34 -3.57 -19.18
N LEU A 128 -16.22 -4.83 -19.62
CA LEU A 128 -16.96 -5.96 -19.05
C LEU A 128 -16.63 -6.15 -17.56
N VAL A 129 -15.34 -6.15 -17.21
CA VAL A 129 -14.90 -6.32 -15.82
C VAL A 129 -15.26 -5.11 -14.96
N MET A 130 -15.15 -3.90 -15.52
CA MET A 130 -15.54 -2.66 -14.81
C MET A 130 -17.05 -2.51 -14.66
N GLY A 131 -17.84 -3.13 -15.55
CA GLY A 131 -19.30 -3.15 -15.45
C GLY A 131 -19.84 -4.00 -14.29
N ILE A 132 -19.04 -4.93 -13.74
CA ILE A 132 -19.44 -5.72 -12.59
C ILE A 132 -19.07 -4.98 -11.29
N PRO A 133 -20.05 -4.69 -10.39
CA PRO A 133 -19.74 -4.09 -9.10
C PRO A 133 -18.65 -4.90 -8.37
N HIS A 134 -17.55 -4.24 -8.01
CA HIS A 134 -16.37 -4.88 -7.44
C HIS A 134 -16.69 -5.73 -6.19
N THR A 135 -17.61 -5.28 -5.35
CA THR A 135 -18.08 -6.02 -4.17
C THR A 135 -18.78 -7.33 -4.53
N VAL A 136 -19.59 -7.33 -5.60
CA VAL A 136 -20.28 -8.54 -6.07
C VAL A 136 -19.28 -9.55 -6.61
N LEU A 137 -18.29 -9.09 -7.38
CA LEU A 137 -17.23 -9.94 -7.91
C LEU A 137 -16.42 -10.59 -6.78
N LEU A 138 -16.05 -9.83 -5.74
CA LEU A 138 -15.33 -10.35 -4.57
C LEU A 138 -16.15 -11.41 -3.81
N ILE A 139 -17.44 -11.16 -3.62
CA ILE A 139 -18.34 -12.13 -2.96
C ILE A 139 -18.45 -13.42 -3.80
N LEU A 140 -18.62 -13.29 -5.11
CA LEU A 140 -18.71 -14.42 -6.01
C LEU A 140 -17.45 -15.29 -6.01
N ILE A 141 -16.28 -14.65 -6.12
CA ILE A 141 -14.98 -15.36 -6.06
C ILE A 141 -14.79 -16.02 -4.69
N SER A 142 -15.07 -15.30 -3.61
CA SER A 142 -14.96 -15.85 -2.24
C SER A 142 -15.87 -17.07 -2.04
N PHE A 143 -17.09 -16.99 -2.57
CA PHE A 143 -18.04 -18.12 -2.51
C PHE A 143 -17.57 -19.31 -3.36
N ALA A 144 -17.08 -19.06 -4.57
CA ALA A 144 -16.59 -20.09 -5.47
C ALA A 144 -15.34 -20.79 -4.90
N CYS A 145 -14.38 -20.03 -4.38
CA CYS A 145 -13.17 -20.55 -3.75
C CYS A 145 -13.45 -21.19 -2.38
N GLY A 146 -14.37 -20.64 -1.59
CA GLY A 146 -14.69 -21.15 -0.25
C GLY A 146 -15.45 -22.47 -0.25
N LYS A 147 -16.19 -22.81 -1.29
CA LYS A 147 -16.86 -24.11 -1.45
C LYS A 147 -16.00 -25.19 -2.11
N GLY A 148 -14.89 -24.80 -2.73
CA GLY A 148 -13.98 -25.75 -3.40
C GLY A 148 -12.96 -26.43 -2.49
N LEU A 149 -12.91 -26.10 -1.21
CA LEU A 149 -11.93 -26.59 -0.23
C LEU A 149 -12.57 -27.46 0.87
N LYS A 150 -13.56 -28.27 0.51
CA LYS A 150 -14.05 -29.36 1.35
C LYS A 150 -13.60 -30.71 0.79
#